data_ce371c194c51728c7cb1738578c05897
#
_entry.id   ce371c194c51728c7cb1738578c05897
#
_cell.length_a   1.000
_cell.length_b   1.000
_cell.length_c   1.000
_cell.angle_alpha   90.00
_cell.angle_beta   90.00
_cell.angle_gamma   90.00
#
_symmetry.space_group_name_H-M   'P 1'
#
loop_
_entity.id
_entity.type
_entity.pdbx_description
1 polymer ?
#
loop_
_entity_poly.entity_id
_entity_poly.type
_entity_poly.pdbx_seq_one_letter_code
_entity_poly.pdbx_strand_id
1 'polypeptide(L)'
;MNSTQLIKHLTAFKKWFKANKIQAVVEQQEREQLSVNIQQYTKERLQNMSEDDLFDYIAPLWAMAMWGNKHYQVDNIIEANGMPLLREQFANLIYGSTILEKRWDEFRSKIKGVGPAIMSELLCKTYPNEYLIWNRKTYNGFTVLEIPNLPRYEARLNGKTYEILSKHGREIVEVAQKKDLRILVIC
;
A
#
# COMPACT_ATOMS: atom_id res chain seq x y z
N MET A 1 -19.87 -2.48 7.27
CA MET A 1 -19.26 -3.70 6.67
C MET A 1 -20.25 -4.85 6.80
N ASN A 2 -20.51 -5.56 5.70
CA ASN A 2 -21.41 -6.72 5.66
C ASN A 2 -20.70 -7.99 6.16
N SER A 3 -20.96 -8.38 7.41
CA SER A 3 -20.29 -9.53 8.05
C SER A 3 -20.63 -10.87 7.38
N THR A 4 -21.82 -11.03 6.82
CA THR A 4 -22.24 -12.26 6.13
C THR A 4 -21.42 -12.44 4.85
N GLN A 5 -21.26 -11.38 4.05
CA GLN A 5 -20.42 -11.40 2.86
C GLN A 5 -18.94 -11.64 3.23
N LEU A 6 -18.43 -10.99 4.26
CA LEU A 6 -17.06 -11.21 4.72
C LEU A 6 -16.81 -12.69 5.05
N ILE A 7 -17.67 -13.32 5.86
CA ILE A 7 -17.53 -14.74 6.23
C ILE A 7 -17.57 -15.63 4.99
N LYS A 8 -18.49 -15.37 4.05
CA LYS A 8 -18.61 -16.11 2.79
C LYS A 8 -17.29 -16.06 2.00
N HIS A 9 -16.74 -14.84 1.81
CA HIS A 9 -15.49 -14.66 1.06
C HIS A 9 -14.27 -15.24 1.77
N LEU A 10 -14.16 -15.10 3.09
CA LEU A 10 -13.10 -15.74 3.87
C LEU A 10 -13.15 -17.28 3.76
N THR A 11 -14.35 -17.86 3.78
CA THR A 11 -14.52 -19.30 3.60
C THR A 11 -14.10 -19.76 2.20
N ALA A 12 -14.47 -19.00 1.16
CA ALA A 12 -14.05 -19.27 -0.21
C ALA A 12 -12.53 -19.14 -0.36
N PHE A 13 -11.93 -18.12 0.23
CA PHE A 13 -10.48 -17.91 0.24
C PHE A 13 -9.75 -19.07 0.95
N LYS A 14 -10.26 -19.54 2.10
CA LYS A 14 -9.69 -20.70 2.81
C LYS A 14 -9.69 -21.98 1.95
N LYS A 15 -10.74 -22.20 1.16
CA LYS A 15 -10.81 -23.33 0.21
C LYS A 15 -9.79 -23.15 -0.91
N TRP A 16 -9.74 -21.97 -1.52
CA TRP A 16 -8.78 -21.66 -2.57
C TRP A 16 -7.33 -21.82 -2.08
N PHE A 17 -7.02 -21.28 -0.91
CA PHE A 17 -5.70 -21.37 -0.31
C PHE A 17 -5.24 -22.83 -0.10
N LYS A 18 -6.14 -23.69 0.39
CA LYS A 18 -5.83 -25.12 0.54
C LYS A 18 -5.56 -25.81 -0.79
N ALA A 19 -6.33 -25.48 -1.83
CA ALA A 19 -6.18 -26.04 -3.16
C ALA A 19 -4.93 -25.52 -3.90
N ASN A 20 -4.47 -24.31 -3.58
CA ASN A 20 -3.35 -23.62 -4.26
C ASN A 20 -2.19 -23.31 -3.31
N LYS A 21 -1.94 -24.17 -2.31
CA LYS A 21 -1.02 -23.88 -1.20
C LYS A 21 0.37 -23.48 -1.67
N ILE A 22 0.93 -24.16 -2.67
CA ILE A 22 2.29 -23.87 -3.17
C ILE A 22 2.34 -22.45 -3.74
N GLN A 23 1.43 -22.08 -4.64
CA GLN A 23 1.35 -20.75 -5.22
C GLN A 23 1.13 -19.68 -4.15
N ALA A 24 0.22 -19.92 -3.22
CA ALA A 24 -0.09 -18.96 -2.16
C ALA A 24 1.10 -18.70 -1.23
N VAL A 25 1.90 -19.73 -0.94
CA VAL A 25 3.13 -19.59 -0.13
C VAL A 25 4.19 -18.80 -0.88
N VAL A 26 4.38 -19.06 -2.17
CA VAL A 26 5.33 -18.29 -3.00
C VAL A 26 4.93 -16.81 -3.06
N GLU A 27 3.67 -16.52 -3.36
CA GLU A 27 3.17 -15.15 -3.39
C GLU A 27 3.30 -14.43 -2.03
N GLN A 28 3.12 -15.17 -0.93
CA GLN A 28 3.34 -14.63 0.41
C GLN A 28 4.81 -14.29 0.66
N GLN A 29 5.72 -15.19 0.30
CA GLN A 29 7.16 -14.96 0.46
C GLN A 29 7.65 -13.75 -0.35
N GLU A 30 7.16 -13.58 -1.59
CA GLU A 30 7.46 -12.39 -2.41
C GLU A 30 6.98 -11.09 -1.73
N ARG A 31 5.78 -11.09 -1.13
CA ARG A 31 5.25 -9.94 -0.38
C ARG A 31 6.09 -9.61 0.85
N GLU A 32 6.45 -10.64 1.61
CA GLU A 32 7.27 -10.49 2.81
C GLU A 32 8.67 -9.98 2.45
N GLN A 33 9.29 -10.53 1.41
CA GLN A 33 10.59 -10.06 0.93
C GLN A 33 10.56 -8.60 0.49
N LEU A 34 9.52 -8.21 -0.26
CA LEU A 34 9.35 -6.81 -0.65
C LEU A 34 9.17 -5.90 0.58
N SER A 35 8.43 -6.34 1.60
CA SER A 35 8.29 -5.57 2.83
C SER A 35 9.63 -5.42 3.56
N VAL A 36 10.42 -6.48 3.66
CA VAL A 36 11.77 -6.43 4.25
C VAL A 36 12.66 -5.43 3.50
N ASN A 37 12.62 -5.46 2.16
CA ASN A 37 13.42 -4.54 1.35
C ASN A 37 13.00 -3.07 1.55
N ILE A 38 11.69 -2.79 1.57
CA ILE A 38 11.17 -1.44 1.79
C ILE A 38 11.50 -0.93 3.20
N GLN A 39 11.43 -1.78 4.22
CA GLN A 39 11.75 -1.41 5.61
C GLN A 39 13.23 -1.07 5.85
N GLN A 40 14.13 -1.44 4.92
CA GLN A 40 15.53 -1.00 4.96
C GLN A 40 15.70 0.48 4.63
N TYR A 41 14.69 1.14 4.05
CA TYR A 41 14.71 2.57 3.78
C TYR A 41 14.30 3.36 5.04
N THR A 42 15.25 3.51 5.96
CA THR A 42 15.09 4.34 7.16
C THR A 42 14.83 5.81 6.77
N LYS A 43 14.42 6.63 7.74
CA LYS A 43 14.25 8.07 7.53
C LYS A 43 15.51 8.72 6.97
N GLU A 44 16.66 8.37 7.54
CA GLU A 44 17.96 8.87 7.11
C GLU A 44 18.30 8.45 5.67
N ARG A 45 18.05 7.18 5.32
CA ARG A 45 18.27 6.68 3.96
C ARG A 45 17.38 7.41 2.97
N LEU A 46 16.10 7.64 3.27
CA LEU A 46 15.19 8.40 2.39
C LEU A 46 15.65 9.85 2.22
N GLN A 47 16.17 10.48 3.27
CA GLN A 47 16.67 11.86 3.22
C GLN A 47 17.95 12.02 2.38
N ASN A 48 18.69 10.93 2.18
CA ASN A 48 19.98 10.94 1.45
C ASN A 48 19.96 10.05 0.19
N MET A 49 18.80 9.49 -0.21
CA MET A 49 18.71 8.55 -1.32
C MET A 49 19.19 9.17 -2.63
N SER A 50 19.92 8.37 -3.42
CA SER A 50 20.27 8.69 -4.80
C SER A 50 19.09 8.47 -5.75
N GLU A 51 19.27 8.78 -7.03
CA GLU A 51 18.27 8.44 -8.07
C GLU A 51 18.11 6.93 -8.22
N ASP A 52 19.22 6.18 -8.14
CA ASP A 52 19.20 4.71 -8.14
C ASP A 52 18.48 4.15 -6.91
N ASP A 53 18.70 4.72 -5.70
CA ASP A 53 17.97 4.34 -4.50
C ASP A 53 16.46 4.60 -4.67
N LEU A 54 16.06 5.70 -5.29
CA LEU A 54 14.65 5.98 -5.57
C LEU A 54 14.06 4.95 -6.53
N PHE A 55 14.81 4.58 -7.59
CA PHE A 55 14.40 3.54 -8.51
C PHE A 55 14.19 2.21 -7.76
N ASP A 56 15.18 1.78 -6.97
CA ASP A 56 15.12 0.55 -6.17
C ASP A 56 14.00 0.57 -5.12
N TYR A 57 13.63 1.76 -4.63
CA TYR A 57 12.56 1.93 -3.66
C TYR A 57 11.17 1.79 -4.25
N ILE A 58 10.92 2.32 -5.47
CA ILE A 58 9.57 2.37 -6.03
C ILE A 58 9.32 1.40 -7.19
N ALA A 59 10.34 1.05 -7.99
CA ALA A 59 10.18 0.19 -9.16
C ALA A 59 9.73 -1.26 -8.83
N PRO A 60 10.11 -1.86 -7.67
CA PRO A 60 9.64 -3.19 -7.29
C PRO A 60 8.17 -3.24 -6.85
N LEU A 61 7.54 -2.10 -6.57
CA LEU A 61 6.16 -2.05 -6.10
C LEU A 61 5.17 -2.61 -7.14
N TRP A 62 4.14 -3.26 -6.68
CA TRP A 62 3.06 -3.72 -7.55
C TRP A 62 2.32 -2.59 -8.25
N ALA A 63 2.23 -1.42 -7.60
CA ALA A 63 1.73 -0.20 -8.21
C ALA A 63 2.50 0.18 -9.49
N MET A 64 3.76 -0.29 -9.63
CA MET A 64 4.60 -0.09 -10.81
C MET A 64 4.57 -1.27 -11.81
N ALA A 65 3.86 -2.36 -11.50
CA ALA A 65 3.89 -3.58 -12.33
C ALA A 65 3.28 -3.37 -13.73
N MET A 66 2.36 -2.43 -13.89
CA MET A 66 1.73 -2.14 -15.19
C MET A 66 2.61 -1.31 -16.14
N TRP A 67 3.72 -0.77 -15.66
CA TRP A 67 4.61 0.05 -16.47
C TRP A 67 5.68 -0.82 -17.16
N GLY A 68 5.65 -0.83 -18.50
CA GLY A 68 6.62 -1.57 -19.32
C GLY A 68 8.04 -1.01 -19.21
N ASN A 69 8.19 0.32 -19.06
CA ASN A 69 9.47 0.99 -18.84
C ASN A 69 9.44 1.75 -17.50
N LYS A 70 9.91 1.08 -16.46
CA LYS A 70 9.95 1.64 -15.10
C LYS A 70 11.00 2.75 -14.94
N HIS A 71 12.14 2.66 -15.64
CA HIS A 71 13.15 3.72 -15.63
C HIS A 71 12.56 5.03 -16.14
N TYR A 72 11.92 5.00 -17.30
CA TYR A 72 11.26 6.19 -17.85
C TYR A 72 10.24 6.81 -16.87
N GLN A 73 9.49 5.98 -16.12
CA GLN A 73 8.53 6.50 -15.15
C GLN A 73 9.22 7.15 -13.93
N VAL A 74 10.29 6.55 -13.44
CA VAL A 74 11.05 7.12 -12.31
C VAL A 74 11.76 8.40 -12.74
N ASP A 75 12.36 8.42 -13.93
CA ASP A 75 13.00 9.61 -14.51
C ASP A 75 11.99 10.77 -14.62
N ASN A 76 10.77 10.52 -15.11
CA ASN A 76 9.70 11.52 -15.16
C ASN A 76 9.31 12.03 -13.76
N ILE A 77 9.29 11.16 -12.75
CA ILE A 77 9.02 11.57 -11.36
C ILE A 77 10.14 12.48 -10.86
N ILE A 78 11.41 12.14 -11.14
CA ILE A 78 12.56 12.94 -10.76
C ILE A 78 12.54 14.30 -11.47
N GLU A 79 12.31 14.31 -12.77
CA GLU A 79 12.25 15.52 -13.58
C GLU A 79 11.13 16.47 -13.13
N ALA A 80 9.96 15.91 -12.81
CA ALA A 80 8.79 16.71 -12.40
C ALA A 80 8.89 17.33 -11.00
N ASN A 81 9.76 16.80 -10.11
CA ASN A 81 9.79 17.16 -8.70
C ASN A 81 11.18 17.58 -8.18
N GLY A 82 12.25 17.03 -8.73
CA GLY A 82 13.61 17.15 -8.23
C GLY A 82 13.88 16.28 -7.00
N MET A 83 15.08 15.71 -6.91
CA MET A 83 15.48 14.83 -5.81
C MET A 83 15.39 15.45 -4.41
N PRO A 84 15.73 16.74 -4.19
CA PRO A 84 15.60 17.33 -2.86
C PRO A 84 14.17 17.27 -2.31
N LEU A 85 13.16 17.61 -3.13
CA LEU A 85 11.75 17.55 -2.72
C LEU A 85 11.28 16.12 -2.53
N LEU A 86 11.68 15.18 -3.40
CA LEU A 86 11.34 13.76 -3.27
C LEU A 86 11.88 13.18 -1.95
N ARG A 87 13.13 13.43 -1.62
CA ARG A 87 13.76 13.01 -0.35
C ARG A 87 12.98 13.50 0.88
N GLU A 88 12.69 14.80 0.90
CA GLU A 88 11.91 15.41 1.99
C GLU A 88 10.55 14.78 2.12
N GLN A 89 9.80 14.69 1.02
CA GLN A 89 8.41 14.28 1.05
C GLN A 89 8.24 12.77 1.29
N PHE A 90 9.10 11.90 0.75
CA PHE A 90 9.07 10.47 1.08
C PHE A 90 9.42 10.24 2.55
N ALA A 91 10.46 10.91 3.08
CA ALA A 91 10.81 10.80 4.49
C ALA A 91 9.69 11.33 5.40
N ASN A 92 9.01 12.43 5.02
CA ASN A 92 7.88 12.96 5.75
C ASN A 92 6.64 12.04 5.68
N LEU A 93 6.30 11.52 4.51
CA LEU A 93 5.15 10.61 4.34
C LEU A 93 5.29 9.39 5.25
N ILE A 94 6.47 8.77 5.28
CA ILE A 94 6.69 7.51 6.00
C ILE A 94 6.99 7.76 7.49
N TYR A 95 7.88 8.69 7.80
CA TYR A 95 8.45 8.87 9.16
C TYR A 95 8.18 10.23 9.80
N GLY A 96 7.32 11.06 9.18
CA GLY A 96 6.98 12.37 9.75
C GLY A 96 6.28 12.25 11.10
N SER A 97 6.44 13.26 11.96
CA SER A 97 5.88 13.28 13.32
C SER A 97 4.42 13.73 13.38
N THR A 98 3.87 14.30 12.31
CA THR A 98 2.47 14.70 12.25
C THR A 98 1.56 13.51 11.91
N ILE A 99 0.25 13.67 12.14
CA ILE A 99 -0.74 12.64 11.80
C ILE A 99 -0.68 12.30 10.31
N LEU A 100 -0.96 11.04 9.96
CA LEU A 100 -0.86 10.56 8.58
C LEU A 100 -1.75 11.36 7.62
N GLU A 101 -2.95 11.75 8.03
CA GLU A 101 -3.84 12.59 7.22
C GLU A 101 -3.10 13.80 6.63
N LYS A 102 -2.40 14.56 7.48
CA LYS A 102 -1.64 15.75 7.05
C LYS A 102 -0.48 15.38 6.14
N ARG A 103 0.31 14.36 6.50
CA ARG A 103 1.46 13.90 5.70
C ARG A 103 1.04 13.41 4.32
N TRP A 104 -0.06 12.69 4.25
CA TRP A 104 -0.65 12.20 3.01
C TRP A 104 -1.07 13.34 2.09
N ASP A 105 -1.87 14.28 2.63
CA ASP A 105 -2.41 15.40 1.85
C ASP A 105 -1.31 16.37 1.41
N GLU A 106 -0.30 16.59 2.26
CA GLU A 106 0.89 17.36 1.92
C GLU A 106 1.67 16.72 0.77
N PHE A 107 1.97 15.42 0.86
CA PHE A 107 2.64 14.67 -0.21
C PHE A 107 1.87 14.77 -1.53
N ARG A 108 0.55 14.55 -1.48
CA ARG A 108 -0.33 14.64 -2.66
C ARG A 108 -0.35 16.03 -3.30
N SER A 109 -0.22 17.06 -2.50
CA SER A 109 -0.21 18.46 -3.00
C SER A 109 1.11 18.84 -3.66
N LYS A 110 2.22 18.28 -3.19
CA LYS A 110 3.58 18.67 -3.61
C LYS A 110 4.17 17.77 -4.68
N ILE A 111 3.89 16.44 -4.64
CA ILE A 111 4.55 15.46 -5.50
C ILE A 111 3.67 15.09 -6.71
N LYS A 112 4.26 15.20 -7.90
CA LYS A 112 3.66 14.76 -9.17
C LYS A 112 4.15 13.36 -9.54
N GLY A 113 3.31 12.59 -10.22
CA GLY A 113 3.66 11.26 -10.73
C GLY A 113 3.55 10.12 -9.71
N VAL A 114 3.44 10.42 -8.40
CA VAL A 114 3.25 9.41 -7.34
C VAL A 114 1.83 9.49 -6.82
N GLY A 115 1.04 8.47 -7.15
CA GLY A 115 -0.39 8.40 -6.79
C GLY A 115 -0.67 7.59 -5.52
N PRO A 116 -1.96 7.52 -5.10
CA PRO A 116 -2.39 6.78 -3.92
C PRO A 116 -1.97 5.31 -3.90
N ALA A 117 -1.87 4.65 -5.05
CA ALA A 117 -1.45 3.26 -5.14
C ALA A 117 0.00 3.08 -4.64
N ILE A 118 0.95 3.91 -5.12
CA ILE A 118 2.35 3.88 -4.68
C ILE A 118 2.45 4.27 -3.21
N MET A 119 1.81 5.37 -2.81
CA MET A 119 1.86 5.87 -1.43
C MET A 119 1.34 4.84 -0.43
N SER A 120 0.18 4.24 -0.71
CA SER A 120 -0.43 3.24 0.17
C SER A 120 0.38 1.95 0.22
N GLU A 121 1.00 1.54 -0.90
CA GLU A 121 1.85 0.36 -0.92
C GLU A 121 3.11 0.57 -0.09
N LEU A 122 3.77 1.71 -0.18
CA LEU A 122 4.93 2.06 0.65
C LEU A 122 4.57 2.08 2.14
N LEU A 123 3.47 2.73 2.51
CA LEU A 123 2.99 2.75 3.89
C LEU A 123 2.66 1.34 4.40
N CYS A 124 1.96 0.54 3.60
CA CYS A 124 1.62 -0.83 3.93
C CYS A 124 2.86 -1.71 4.09
N LYS A 125 3.85 -1.60 3.20
CA LYS A 125 5.10 -2.37 3.29
C LYS A 125 5.96 -1.97 4.48
N THR A 126 5.93 -0.69 4.86
CA THR A 126 6.65 -0.21 6.05
C THR A 126 5.92 -0.59 7.35
N TYR A 127 4.60 -0.48 7.37
CA TYR A 127 3.74 -0.71 8.55
C TYR A 127 2.61 -1.70 8.22
N PRO A 128 2.93 -3.00 8.03
CA PRO A 128 1.99 -3.98 7.47
C PRO A 128 0.78 -4.29 8.35
N ASN A 129 0.83 -3.94 9.63
CA ASN A 129 -0.29 -4.12 10.56
C ASN A 129 -1.16 -2.86 10.72
N GLU A 130 -0.75 -1.73 10.11
CA GLU A 130 -1.44 -0.45 10.30
C GLU A 130 -2.18 0.01 9.05
N TYR A 131 -1.55 -0.12 7.88
CA TYR A 131 -2.04 0.44 6.64
C TYR A 131 -2.34 -0.63 5.59
N LEU A 132 -3.27 -0.35 4.70
CA LEU A 132 -3.66 -1.23 3.61
C LEU A 132 -3.13 -0.71 2.26
N ILE A 133 -2.94 -1.61 1.31
CA ILE A 133 -2.72 -1.21 -0.09
C ILE A 133 -4.05 -0.76 -0.69
N TRP A 134 -4.07 0.49 -1.20
CA TRP A 134 -5.22 1.02 -1.89
C TRP A 134 -5.06 0.93 -3.41
N ASN A 135 -5.77 -0.02 -4.01
CA ASN A 135 -5.80 -0.23 -5.46
C ASN A 135 -7.19 -0.69 -5.91
N ARG A 136 -7.35 -0.98 -7.20
CA ARG A 136 -8.62 -1.45 -7.78
C ARG A 136 -9.14 -2.73 -7.13
N LYS A 137 -8.25 -3.66 -6.75
CA LYS A 137 -8.65 -4.92 -6.11
C LYS A 137 -9.22 -4.66 -4.72
N THR A 138 -8.56 -3.83 -3.92
CA THR A 138 -9.02 -3.42 -2.60
C THR A 138 -10.36 -2.66 -2.70
N TYR A 139 -10.47 -1.72 -3.64
CA TYR A 139 -11.72 -1.01 -3.89
C TYR A 139 -12.88 -1.98 -4.19
N ASN A 140 -12.68 -2.93 -5.09
CA ASN A 140 -13.68 -3.93 -5.45
C ASN A 140 -14.05 -4.81 -4.25
N GLY A 141 -13.07 -5.27 -3.47
CA GLY A 141 -13.31 -6.03 -2.25
C GLY A 141 -14.15 -5.25 -1.23
N PHE A 142 -13.81 -3.98 -1.01
CA PHE A 142 -14.55 -3.10 -0.10
C PHE A 142 -15.97 -2.80 -0.59
N THR A 143 -16.17 -2.70 -1.90
CA THR A 143 -17.51 -2.55 -2.49
C THR A 143 -18.37 -3.79 -2.21
N VAL A 144 -17.83 -4.99 -2.40
CA VAL A 144 -18.51 -6.27 -2.10
C VAL A 144 -18.85 -6.39 -0.61
N LEU A 145 -18.01 -5.86 0.26
CA LEU A 145 -18.20 -5.85 1.71
C LEU A 145 -19.09 -4.69 2.19
N GLU A 146 -19.61 -3.88 1.28
CA GLU A 146 -20.44 -2.73 1.59
C GLU A 146 -19.79 -1.77 2.61
N ILE A 147 -18.49 -1.50 2.42
CA ILE A 147 -17.79 -0.49 3.21
C ILE A 147 -18.32 0.90 2.80
N PRO A 148 -18.79 1.71 3.75
CA PRO A 148 -19.37 3.01 3.44
C PRO A 148 -18.32 4.03 2.99
N ASN A 149 -18.78 5.06 2.27
CA ASN A 149 -18.00 6.24 1.88
C ASN A 149 -16.73 5.94 1.06
N LEU A 150 -16.76 4.88 0.24
CA LEU A 150 -15.68 4.60 -0.69
C LEU A 150 -15.52 5.75 -1.69
N PRO A 151 -14.31 6.25 -1.94
CA PRO A 151 -14.06 7.24 -2.97
C PRO A 151 -14.35 6.64 -4.35
N ARG A 152 -14.99 7.40 -5.24
CA ARG A 152 -15.28 6.92 -6.61
C ARG A 152 -14.03 6.64 -7.43
N TYR A 153 -12.98 7.43 -7.21
CA TYR A 153 -11.72 7.36 -7.95
C TYR A 153 -10.55 7.50 -6.97
N GLU A 154 -9.48 6.78 -7.22
CA GLU A 154 -8.25 6.83 -6.42
C GLU A 154 -7.67 8.25 -6.29
N ALA A 155 -7.80 9.08 -7.34
CA ALA A 155 -7.35 10.46 -7.33
C ALA A 155 -8.03 11.35 -6.27
N ARG A 156 -9.18 10.94 -5.73
CA ARG A 156 -9.92 11.65 -4.69
C ARG A 156 -9.62 11.15 -3.28
N LEU A 157 -8.76 10.16 -3.14
CA LEU A 157 -8.38 9.63 -1.83
C LEU A 157 -7.52 10.65 -1.10
N ASN A 158 -8.05 11.20 0.00
CA ASN A 158 -7.32 12.03 0.95
C ASN A 158 -6.87 11.24 2.16
N GLY A 159 -5.99 11.81 2.98
CA GLY A 159 -5.40 11.13 4.12
C GLY A 159 -6.43 10.65 5.15
N LYS A 160 -7.44 11.47 5.48
CA LYS A 160 -8.52 11.09 6.40
C LYS A 160 -9.29 9.86 5.91
N THR A 161 -9.67 9.85 4.64
CA THR A 161 -10.38 8.71 4.04
C THR A 161 -9.48 7.47 4.03
N TYR A 162 -8.19 7.62 3.72
CA TYR A 162 -7.25 6.51 3.72
C TYR A 162 -7.07 5.88 5.12
N GLU A 163 -7.02 6.69 6.18
CA GLU A 163 -6.97 6.19 7.56
C GLU A 163 -8.24 5.39 7.93
N ILE A 164 -9.42 5.89 7.56
CA ILE A 164 -10.70 5.19 7.79
C ILE A 164 -10.72 3.85 7.05
N LEU A 165 -10.28 3.81 5.79
CA LEU A 165 -10.21 2.58 5.01
C LEU A 165 -9.19 1.60 5.58
N SER A 166 -8.04 2.09 6.07
CA SER A 166 -7.04 1.26 6.75
C SER A 166 -7.60 0.64 8.04
N LYS A 167 -8.42 1.37 8.79
CA LYS A 167 -9.13 0.82 9.95
C LYS A 167 -10.06 -0.33 9.55
N HIS A 168 -10.84 -0.17 8.47
CA HIS A 168 -11.68 -1.28 7.97
C HIS A 168 -10.83 -2.48 7.50
N GLY A 169 -9.67 -2.23 6.92
CA GLY A 169 -8.71 -3.30 6.59
C GLY A 169 -8.28 -4.10 7.83
N ARG A 170 -7.93 -3.43 8.93
CA ARG A 170 -7.58 -4.09 10.21
C ARG A 170 -8.74 -4.90 10.77
N GLU A 171 -9.95 -4.36 10.77
CA GLU A 171 -11.16 -5.06 11.22
C GLU A 171 -11.39 -6.37 10.42
N ILE A 172 -11.15 -6.36 9.11
CA ILE A 172 -11.22 -7.55 8.25
C ILE A 172 -10.17 -8.59 8.66
N VAL A 173 -8.93 -8.16 8.88
CA VAL A 173 -7.84 -9.04 9.30
C VAL A 173 -8.11 -9.67 10.67
N GLU A 174 -8.60 -8.91 11.63
CA GLU A 174 -9.00 -9.44 12.95
C GLU A 174 -10.06 -10.53 12.84
N VAL A 175 -11.07 -10.35 11.99
CA VAL A 175 -12.11 -11.37 11.76
C VAL A 175 -11.50 -12.60 11.09
N ALA A 176 -10.58 -12.41 10.12
CA ALA A 176 -9.92 -13.51 9.44
C ALA A 176 -9.01 -14.33 10.38
N GLN A 177 -8.26 -13.67 11.25
CA GLN A 177 -7.40 -14.32 12.26
C GLN A 177 -8.22 -15.17 13.24
N LYS A 178 -9.39 -14.69 13.68
CA LYS A 178 -10.32 -15.48 14.52
C LYS A 178 -10.88 -16.72 13.81
N LYS A 179 -10.72 -16.80 12.49
CA LYS A 179 -11.14 -17.94 11.64
C LYS A 179 -9.97 -18.82 11.17
N ASP A 180 -8.82 -18.77 11.86
CA ASP A 180 -7.58 -19.48 11.51
C ASP A 180 -7.00 -19.11 10.13
N LEU A 181 -7.25 -17.91 9.65
CA LEU A 181 -6.67 -17.35 8.43
C LEU A 181 -5.56 -16.37 8.78
N ARG A 182 -4.49 -16.86 9.43
CA ARG A 182 -3.34 -16.05 9.88
C ARG A 182 -2.48 -15.48 8.74
N ILE A 183 -2.78 -15.87 7.51
CA ILE A 183 -2.03 -15.48 6.30
C ILE A 183 -2.48 -14.11 5.77
N LEU A 184 -3.64 -13.62 6.20
CA LEU A 184 -4.10 -12.31 5.80
C LEU A 184 -3.43 -11.25 6.68
N VAL A 185 -2.43 -10.60 6.13
CA VAL A 185 -1.98 -9.27 6.53
C VAL A 185 -2.73 -8.24 5.70
N ILE A 186 -2.80 -7.00 6.16
CA ILE A 186 -3.46 -5.91 5.44
C ILE A 186 -2.75 -5.60 4.12
N CYS A 187 -1.52 -6.04 4.01
CA CYS A 187 -0.63 -5.94 2.84
C CYS A 187 -0.72 -7.14 1.92
#